data_6171d93ed8fd1d61ab5f6065b41f9c10
#
_entry.id   6171d93ed8fd1d61ab5f6065b41f9c10
#
_cell.length_a   1.000
_cell.length_b   1.000
_cell.length_c   1.000
_cell.angle_alpha   90.00
_cell.angle_beta   90.00
_cell.angle_gamma   90.00
#
_symmetry.space_group_name_H-M   'P 1'
#
loop_
_entity.id
_entity.type
_entity.pdbx_description
1 polymer ?
#
loop_
_entity_poly.entity_id
_entity_poly.type
_entity_poly.pdbx_seq_one_letter_code
_entity_poly.pdbx_strand_id
1 'polypeptide(L)'
;MSVAEAISNRVKHMQKGKPFSRAVFAQVGSRASVDKALSRLVQSGWLERVARGVYMRPKQSEYTGKKVRPSPIAVMEVVAKARGETIQIHGAEAVRRLGLSTQMQVLPTYYTSGSTREIKIGNAVVRLRHASRQRLQLAGTKVGLALVALHYIGKEGLSTEVVSKITNALSSEELIKLRACKMPEWMRSALSLAAMEAECPSPTSI
;
A
#
# COMPACT_ATOMS: atom_id res chain seq x y z
N MET A 1 -5.36 15.99 -34.14
CA MET A 1 -4.57 16.28 -32.91
C MET A 1 -3.45 15.25 -32.81
N SER A 2 -2.19 15.67 -32.70
CA SER A 2 -1.07 14.72 -32.59
C SER A 2 -1.02 14.10 -31.19
N VAL A 3 -0.39 12.93 -31.06
CA VAL A 3 -0.17 12.26 -29.76
C VAL A 3 0.54 13.20 -28.77
N ALA A 4 1.51 13.98 -29.26
CA ALA A 4 2.25 14.93 -28.43
C ALA A 4 1.37 16.07 -27.91
N GLU A 5 0.49 16.64 -28.74
CA GLU A 5 -0.47 17.69 -28.35
C GLU A 5 -1.49 17.16 -27.33
N ALA A 6 -2.05 15.99 -27.57
CA ALA A 6 -3.01 15.36 -26.65
C ALA A 6 -2.39 15.13 -25.26
N ILE A 7 -1.15 14.61 -25.20
CA ILE A 7 -0.43 14.41 -23.95
C ILE A 7 -0.10 15.74 -23.28
N SER A 8 0.41 16.73 -24.02
CA SER A 8 0.75 18.06 -23.51
C SER A 8 -0.47 18.74 -22.89
N ASN A 9 -1.61 18.73 -23.58
CA ASN A 9 -2.85 19.32 -23.10
C ASN A 9 -3.34 18.62 -21.81
N ARG A 10 -3.32 17.29 -21.77
CA ARG A 10 -3.71 16.56 -20.56
C ARG A 10 -2.78 16.82 -19.39
N VAL A 11 -1.47 16.89 -19.63
CA VAL A 11 -0.46 17.19 -18.59
C VAL A 11 -0.68 18.57 -17.99
N LYS A 12 -1.05 19.60 -18.77
CA LYS A 12 -1.33 20.95 -18.26
C LYS A 12 -2.40 20.99 -17.16
N HIS A 13 -3.36 20.08 -17.20
CA HIS A 13 -4.46 20.00 -16.24
C HIS A 13 -4.20 19.01 -15.07
N MET A 14 -3.09 18.26 -15.09
CA MET A 14 -2.74 17.36 -13.99
C MET A 14 -2.25 18.16 -12.78
N GLN A 15 -2.54 17.64 -11.58
CA GLN A 15 -2.14 18.25 -10.31
C GLN A 15 -0.59 18.27 -10.18
N LYS A 16 0.00 19.43 -9.88
CA LYS A 16 1.42 19.58 -9.60
C LYS A 16 1.82 18.77 -8.35
N GLY A 17 2.97 18.12 -8.38
CA GLY A 17 3.51 17.31 -7.27
C GLY A 17 2.89 15.92 -7.12
N LYS A 18 1.81 15.58 -7.86
CA LYS A 18 1.20 14.26 -7.82
C LYS A 18 1.84 13.34 -8.87
N PRO A 19 2.38 12.15 -8.48
CA PRO A 19 2.97 11.21 -9.42
C PRO A 19 1.89 10.52 -10.25
N PHE A 20 2.22 10.20 -11.50
CA PHE A 20 1.38 9.41 -12.40
C PHE A 20 2.23 8.49 -13.28
N SER A 21 1.63 7.37 -13.69
CA SER A 21 2.27 6.44 -14.63
C SER A 21 2.02 6.85 -16.08
N ARG A 22 2.96 6.53 -16.98
CA ARG A 22 2.73 6.61 -18.44
C ARG A 22 1.48 5.83 -18.89
N ALA A 23 1.06 4.81 -18.13
CA ALA A 23 -0.12 3.99 -18.44
C ALA A 23 -1.41 4.81 -18.57
N VAL A 24 -1.49 6.01 -17.95
CA VAL A 24 -2.65 6.91 -18.12
C VAL A 24 -2.83 7.41 -19.56
N PHE A 25 -1.80 7.27 -20.41
CA PHE A 25 -1.82 7.64 -21.81
C PHE A 25 -1.85 6.43 -22.77
N ALA A 26 -2.10 5.21 -22.26
CA ALA A 26 -2.09 3.99 -23.07
C ALA A 26 -3.06 4.03 -24.27
N GLN A 27 -4.16 4.77 -24.16
CA GLN A 27 -5.17 4.93 -25.22
C GLN A 27 -4.89 6.12 -26.16
N VAL A 28 -3.84 6.93 -25.91
CA VAL A 28 -3.56 8.13 -26.72
C VAL A 28 -2.71 7.83 -27.95
N GLY A 29 -1.94 6.74 -27.89
CA GLY A 29 -1.08 6.35 -28.99
C GLY A 29 -0.19 5.16 -28.67
N SER A 30 0.70 4.80 -29.60
CA SER A 30 1.66 3.73 -29.39
C SER A 30 2.58 4.03 -28.20
N ARG A 31 3.08 2.96 -27.54
CA ARG A 31 4.02 3.10 -26.42
C ARG A 31 5.22 3.98 -26.78
N ALA A 32 5.79 3.80 -27.98
CA ALA A 32 6.94 4.57 -28.44
C ALA A 32 6.61 6.07 -28.59
N SER A 33 5.44 6.39 -29.16
CA SER A 33 4.98 7.78 -29.34
C SER A 33 4.74 8.46 -27.99
N VAL A 34 4.12 7.74 -27.03
CA VAL A 34 3.89 8.22 -25.66
C VAL A 34 5.22 8.46 -24.94
N ASP A 35 6.14 7.49 -24.97
CA ASP A 35 7.44 7.60 -24.32
C ASP A 35 8.26 8.79 -24.91
N LYS A 36 8.21 9.01 -26.25
CA LYS A 36 8.86 10.14 -26.93
C LYS A 36 8.25 11.49 -26.51
N ALA A 37 6.93 11.58 -26.43
CA ALA A 37 6.23 12.81 -26.00
C ALA A 37 6.55 13.15 -24.53
N LEU A 38 6.49 12.16 -23.62
CA LEU A 38 6.85 12.35 -22.22
C LEU A 38 8.31 12.74 -22.03
N SER A 39 9.23 12.15 -22.81
CA SER A 39 10.65 12.51 -22.79
C SER A 39 10.88 13.98 -23.17
N ARG A 40 10.20 14.47 -24.21
CA ARG A 40 10.26 15.90 -24.61
C ARG A 40 9.73 16.82 -23.51
N LEU A 41 8.64 16.45 -22.83
CA LEU A 41 8.09 17.22 -21.71
C LEU A 41 9.03 17.23 -20.50
N VAL A 42 9.81 16.17 -20.28
CA VAL A 42 10.87 16.15 -19.26
C VAL A 42 12.04 17.06 -19.66
N GLN A 43 12.49 17.01 -20.90
CA GLN A 43 13.57 17.87 -21.41
C GLN A 43 13.19 19.36 -21.34
N SER A 44 11.95 19.71 -21.62
CA SER A 44 11.45 21.10 -21.53
C SER A 44 11.07 21.53 -20.09
N GLY A 45 11.27 20.69 -19.09
CA GLY A 45 10.99 21.01 -17.67
C GLY A 45 9.50 20.99 -17.28
N TRP A 46 8.57 20.66 -18.19
CA TRP A 46 7.15 20.51 -17.86
C TRP A 46 6.85 19.32 -17.00
N LEU A 47 7.68 18.28 -17.11
CA LEU A 47 7.59 17.06 -16.28
C LEU A 47 8.94 16.77 -15.63
N GLU A 48 8.87 16.07 -14.51
CA GLU A 48 10.01 15.44 -13.86
C GLU A 48 9.78 13.93 -13.83
N ARG A 49 10.82 13.15 -14.18
CA ARG A 49 10.79 11.70 -14.09
C ARG A 49 11.18 11.28 -12.68
N VAL A 50 10.24 10.74 -11.91
CA VAL A 50 10.41 10.39 -10.49
C VAL A 50 10.96 8.97 -10.32
N ALA A 51 10.51 8.06 -11.19
CA ALA A 51 10.95 6.67 -11.28
C ALA A 51 10.76 6.14 -12.70
N ARG A 52 11.18 4.91 -12.96
CA ARG A 52 10.99 4.29 -14.28
C ARG A 52 9.51 4.20 -14.65
N GLY A 53 9.09 5.00 -15.66
CA GLY A 53 7.70 5.06 -16.14
C GLY A 53 6.74 5.84 -15.23
N VAL A 54 7.26 6.57 -14.26
CA VAL A 54 6.49 7.46 -13.37
C VAL A 54 7.01 8.89 -13.50
N TYR A 55 6.08 9.80 -13.69
CA TYR A 55 6.31 11.22 -13.92
C TYR A 55 5.48 12.05 -12.98
N MET A 56 5.83 13.31 -12.79
CA MET A 56 4.99 14.30 -12.13
C MET A 56 5.19 15.68 -12.74
N ARG A 57 4.21 16.57 -12.59
CA ARG A 57 4.44 18.00 -12.83
C ARG A 57 5.25 18.58 -11.69
N PRO A 58 6.34 19.34 -11.95
CA PRO A 58 7.12 20.00 -10.91
C PRO A 58 6.22 20.86 -10.01
N LYS A 59 6.46 20.78 -8.70
CA LYS A 59 5.86 21.64 -7.67
C LYS A 59 6.99 22.25 -6.84
N GLN A 60 6.90 23.54 -6.57
CA GLN A 60 7.75 24.22 -5.59
C GLN A 60 6.95 24.45 -4.32
N SER A 61 7.63 24.39 -3.18
CA SER A 61 7.07 24.77 -1.89
C SER A 61 6.91 26.28 -1.83
N GLU A 62 5.75 26.77 -1.47
CA GLU A 62 5.46 28.20 -1.29
C GLU A 62 6.27 28.79 -0.13
N TYR A 63 6.63 27.96 0.85
CA TYR A 63 7.37 28.41 2.05
C TYR A 63 8.90 28.39 1.85
N THR A 64 9.44 27.42 1.11
CA THR A 64 10.89 27.22 1.03
C THR A 64 11.46 27.44 -0.37
N GLY A 65 10.63 27.64 -1.40
CA GLY A 65 11.04 27.71 -2.81
C GLY A 65 11.64 26.41 -3.36
N LYS A 66 11.83 25.38 -2.53
CA LYS A 66 12.46 24.12 -2.93
C LYS A 66 11.49 23.23 -3.71
N LYS A 67 12.03 22.41 -4.61
CA LYS A 67 11.24 21.40 -5.33
C LYS A 67 10.63 20.39 -4.36
N VAL A 68 9.31 20.19 -4.44
CA VAL A 68 8.57 19.19 -3.67
C VAL A 68 8.64 17.87 -4.41
N ARG A 69 9.19 16.84 -3.77
CA ARG A 69 9.18 15.47 -4.30
C ARG A 69 7.97 14.71 -3.77
N PRO A 70 7.39 13.79 -4.56
CA PRO A 70 6.30 12.95 -4.08
C PRO A 70 6.82 11.99 -3.00
N SER A 71 5.94 11.57 -2.08
CA SER A 71 6.32 10.57 -1.09
C SER A 71 6.68 9.23 -1.78
N PRO A 72 7.65 8.49 -1.25
CA PRO A 72 8.00 7.17 -1.78
C PRO A 72 6.80 6.22 -1.87
N ILE A 73 5.88 6.31 -0.92
CA ILE A 73 4.65 5.51 -0.89
C ILE A 73 3.75 5.87 -2.07
N ALA A 74 3.52 7.16 -2.35
CA ALA A 74 2.69 7.57 -3.48
C ALA A 74 3.26 7.09 -4.84
N VAL A 75 4.58 7.10 -5.00
CA VAL A 75 5.22 6.56 -6.21
C VAL A 75 5.07 5.05 -6.29
N MET A 76 5.26 4.33 -5.18
CA MET A 76 5.06 2.89 -5.10
C MET A 76 3.63 2.49 -5.49
N GLU A 77 2.61 3.19 -4.98
CA GLU A 77 1.21 2.96 -5.32
C GLU A 77 0.95 3.15 -6.82
N VAL A 78 1.50 4.20 -7.44
CA VAL A 78 1.39 4.43 -8.89
C VAL A 78 2.03 3.31 -9.68
N VAL A 79 3.22 2.83 -9.28
CA VAL A 79 3.91 1.70 -9.92
C VAL A 79 3.10 0.42 -9.82
N ALA A 80 2.58 0.12 -8.65
CA ALA A 80 1.80 -1.08 -8.39
C ALA A 80 0.48 -1.06 -9.19
N LYS A 81 -0.27 0.04 -9.15
CA LYS A 81 -1.50 0.23 -9.93
C LYS A 81 -1.26 0.06 -11.43
N ALA A 82 -0.17 0.62 -11.95
CA ALA A 82 0.17 0.50 -13.36
C ALA A 82 0.51 -0.93 -13.80
N ARG A 83 0.82 -1.82 -12.85
CA ARG A 83 1.11 -3.25 -13.07
C ARG A 83 -0.05 -4.16 -12.70
N GLY A 84 -1.17 -3.61 -12.23
CA GLY A 84 -2.30 -4.40 -11.72
C GLY A 84 -1.96 -5.19 -10.46
N GLU A 85 -1.00 -4.73 -9.66
CA GLU A 85 -0.57 -5.39 -8.44
C GLU A 85 -1.39 -4.93 -7.24
N THR A 86 -1.78 -5.87 -6.39
CA THR A 86 -2.35 -5.61 -5.08
C THR A 86 -1.22 -5.31 -4.10
N ILE A 87 -1.36 -4.22 -3.33
CA ILE A 87 -0.41 -3.82 -2.30
C ILE A 87 -1.07 -3.85 -0.94
N GLN A 88 -0.36 -4.36 0.05
CA GLN A 88 -0.77 -4.36 1.46
C GLN A 88 0.42 -3.96 2.33
N ILE A 89 0.18 -3.35 3.47
CA ILE A 89 1.23 -3.04 4.43
C ILE A 89 1.90 -4.32 4.94
N HIS A 90 3.16 -4.22 5.34
CA HIS A 90 3.88 -5.34 5.95
C HIS A 90 3.35 -5.65 7.35
N GLY A 91 3.46 -6.91 7.79
CA GLY A 91 2.97 -7.36 9.09
C GLY A 91 3.51 -6.57 10.28
N ALA A 92 4.78 -6.19 10.27
CA ALA A 92 5.37 -5.36 11.32
C ALA A 92 4.66 -4.00 11.45
N GLU A 93 4.31 -3.37 10.34
CA GLU A 93 3.53 -2.12 10.36
C GLU A 93 2.07 -2.37 10.76
N ALA A 94 1.51 -3.53 10.41
CA ALA A 94 0.16 -3.91 10.80
C ALA A 94 0.05 -4.06 12.32
N VAL A 95 0.95 -4.79 12.97
CA VAL A 95 0.97 -4.96 14.44
C VAL A 95 1.21 -3.64 15.15
N ARG A 96 2.06 -2.76 14.58
CA ARG A 96 2.29 -1.43 15.13
C ARG A 96 1.00 -0.58 15.10
N ARG A 97 0.28 -0.57 13.96
CA ARG A 97 -0.99 0.18 13.82
C ARG A 97 -2.09 -0.33 14.73
N LEU A 98 -2.05 -1.61 15.09
CA LEU A 98 -2.99 -2.22 16.05
C LEU A 98 -2.54 -2.07 17.52
N GLY A 99 -1.46 -1.31 17.78
CA GLY A 99 -0.96 -1.07 19.14
C GLY A 99 -0.31 -2.29 19.80
N LEU A 100 0.05 -3.31 19.01
CA LEU A 100 0.68 -4.55 19.51
C LEU A 100 2.22 -4.46 19.53
N SER A 101 2.79 -3.43 18.93
CA SER A 101 4.24 -3.17 18.91
C SER A 101 4.51 -1.68 18.76
N THR A 102 5.60 -1.20 19.37
CA THR A 102 6.12 0.17 19.20
C THR A 102 7.22 0.23 18.16
N GLN A 103 7.70 -0.91 17.65
CA GLN A 103 8.82 -0.97 16.71
C GLN A 103 8.44 -0.39 15.36
N MET A 104 9.27 0.54 14.86
CA MET A 104 9.14 1.11 13.53
C MET A 104 10.06 0.42 12.54
N GLN A 105 9.59 0.23 11.33
CA GLN A 105 10.44 -0.28 10.25
C GLN A 105 11.42 0.80 9.79
N VAL A 106 12.71 0.48 9.78
CA VAL A 106 13.76 1.36 9.23
C VAL A 106 13.56 1.55 7.71
N LEU A 107 13.21 0.49 7.01
CA LEU A 107 12.93 0.51 5.59
C LEU A 107 11.45 0.23 5.35
N PRO A 108 10.69 1.20 4.76
CA PRO A 108 9.29 0.98 4.41
C PRO A 108 9.12 -0.27 3.55
N THR A 109 8.46 -1.28 4.09
CA THR A 109 8.23 -2.56 3.42
C THR A 109 6.74 -2.78 3.25
N TYR A 110 6.34 -3.29 2.07
CA TYR A 110 4.96 -3.64 1.74
C TYR A 110 4.89 -5.04 1.14
N TYR A 111 3.76 -5.70 1.29
CA TYR A 111 3.46 -6.91 0.54
C TYR A 111 2.88 -6.55 -0.83
N THR A 112 3.18 -7.38 -1.82
CA THR A 112 2.68 -7.23 -3.19
C THR A 112 2.27 -8.57 -3.78
N SER A 113 1.26 -8.58 -4.64
CA SER A 113 0.94 -9.74 -5.49
C SER A 113 1.96 -9.96 -6.62
N GLY A 114 2.78 -8.94 -6.91
CA GLY A 114 3.88 -9.00 -7.88
C GLY A 114 5.16 -9.59 -7.28
N SER A 115 6.27 -9.46 -8.00
CA SER A 115 7.58 -9.96 -7.55
C SER A 115 8.19 -9.13 -6.43
N THR A 116 9.01 -9.77 -5.59
CA THR A 116 9.86 -9.08 -4.61
C THR A 116 10.85 -8.17 -5.32
N ARG A 117 10.91 -6.90 -4.91
CA ARG A 117 11.79 -5.87 -5.49
C ARG A 117 11.88 -4.63 -4.62
N GLU A 118 12.82 -3.78 -4.96
CA GLU A 118 12.94 -2.45 -4.38
C GLU A 118 12.60 -1.37 -5.43
N ILE A 119 11.97 -0.30 -4.96
CA ILE A 119 11.69 0.89 -5.77
C ILE A 119 12.53 2.02 -5.18
N LYS A 120 13.49 2.52 -5.96
CA LYS A 120 14.33 3.67 -5.60
C LYS A 120 13.69 4.96 -6.10
N ILE A 121 13.57 5.95 -5.21
CA ILE A 121 12.95 7.25 -5.48
C ILE A 121 13.87 8.32 -4.89
N GLY A 122 14.79 8.83 -5.69
CA GLY A 122 15.89 9.64 -5.19
C GLY A 122 16.73 8.83 -4.20
N ASN A 123 16.91 9.34 -2.98
CA ASN A 123 17.66 8.66 -1.91
C ASN A 123 16.78 7.70 -1.06
N ALA A 124 15.48 7.70 -1.29
CA ALA A 124 14.57 6.82 -0.57
C ALA A 124 14.39 5.48 -1.29
N VAL A 125 14.20 4.41 -0.51
CA VAL A 125 13.94 3.07 -1.00
C VAL A 125 12.66 2.56 -0.36
N VAL A 126 11.80 1.91 -1.14
CA VAL A 126 10.63 1.15 -0.66
C VAL A 126 10.80 -0.30 -1.10
N ARG A 127 10.69 -1.22 -0.16
CA ARG A 127 10.78 -2.66 -0.43
C ARG A 127 9.39 -3.25 -0.63
N LEU A 128 9.21 -3.98 -1.73
CA LEU A 128 8.04 -4.81 -1.99
C LEU A 128 8.42 -6.28 -1.80
N ARG A 129 7.70 -6.99 -0.94
CA ARG A 129 7.85 -8.44 -0.74
C ARG A 129 6.65 -9.17 -1.32
N HIS A 130 6.91 -10.17 -2.14
CA HIS A 130 5.84 -11.01 -2.65
C HIS A 130 5.05 -11.67 -1.50
N ALA A 131 3.74 -11.67 -1.63
CA ALA A 131 2.84 -12.39 -0.74
C ALA A 131 1.74 -13.09 -1.52
N SER A 132 1.28 -14.23 -1.00
CA SER A 132 0.21 -15.00 -1.60
C SER A 132 -1.11 -14.22 -1.62
N ARG A 133 -2.01 -14.57 -2.55
CA ARG A 133 -3.36 -13.99 -2.62
C ARG A 133 -4.11 -14.14 -1.29
N GLN A 134 -3.85 -15.21 -0.56
CA GLN A 134 -4.46 -15.48 0.74
C GLN A 134 -4.07 -14.42 1.79
N ARG A 135 -2.82 -13.94 1.79
CA ARG A 135 -2.37 -12.84 2.66
C ARG A 135 -2.84 -11.47 2.20
N LEU A 136 -3.17 -11.32 0.94
CA LEU A 136 -3.58 -10.04 0.33
C LEU A 136 -5.09 -9.87 0.27
N GLN A 137 -5.87 -10.75 0.89
CA GLN A 137 -7.32 -10.62 0.96
C GLN A 137 -7.68 -9.29 1.63
N LEU A 138 -8.66 -8.59 1.07
CA LEU A 138 -9.18 -7.33 1.59
C LEU A 138 -8.08 -6.27 1.84
N ALA A 139 -7.03 -6.27 0.97
CA ALA A 139 -5.94 -5.30 1.06
C ALA A 139 -6.45 -3.86 1.09
N GLY A 140 -5.82 -3.02 1.93
CA GLY A 140 -6.22 -1.62 2.12
C GLY A 140 -7.39 -1.40 3.07
N THR A 141 -8.02 -2.46 3.60
CA THR A 141 -9.09 -2.39 4.62
C THR A 141 -8.57 -2.71 6.02
N LYS A 142 -9.34 -2.39 7.06
CA LYS A 142 -9.04 -2.79 8.43
C LYS A 142 -9.00 -4.31 8.59
N VAL A 143 -9.87 -5.04 7.89
CA VAL A 143 -9.89 -6.50 7.89
C VAL A 143 -8.61 -7.07 7.30
N GLY A 144 -8.15 -6.53 6.16
CA GLY A 144 -6.86 -6.91 5.56
C GLY A 144 -5.67 -6.58 6.47
N LEU A 145 -5.74 -5.46 7.21
CA LEU A 145 -4.75 -5.10 8.23
C LEU A 145 -4.68 -6.16 9.35
N ALA A 146 -5.83 -6.54 9.90
CA ALA A 146 -5.95 -7.56 10.95
C ALA A 146 -5.45 -8.92 10.47
N LEU A 147 -5.85 -9.35 9.26
CA LEU A 147 -5.41 -10.61 8.66
C LEU A 147 -3.87 -10.68 8.51
N VAL A 148 -3.26 -9.59 8.06
CA VAL A 148 -1.80 -9.51 7.90
C VAL A 148 -1.09 -9.50 9.26
N ALA A 149 -1.64 -8.85 10.28
CA ALA A 149 -1.11 -8.86 11.64
C ALA A 149 -1.13 -10.28 12.23
N LEU A 150 -2.26 -10.99 12.13
CA LEU A 150 -2.39 -12.38 12.59
C LEU A 150 -1.35 -13.30 11.92
N HIS A 151 -1.19 -13.18 10.59
CA HIS A 151 -0.17 -13.94 9.86
C HIS A 151 1.27 -13.60 10.28
N TYR A 152 1.53 -12.35 10.64
CA TYR A 152 2.86 -11.88 11.02
C TYR A 152 3.25 -12.35 12.43
N ILE A 153 2.31 -12.29 13.37
CA ILE A 153 2.49 -12.75 14.75
C ILE A 153 2.75 -14.27 14.77
N GLY A 154 2.09 -15.02 13.89
CA GLY A 154 2.26 -16.46 13.78
C GLY A 154 1.59 -17.21 14.93
N LYS A 155 1.58 -18.55 14.84
CA LYS A 155 0.88 -19.42 15.78
C LYS A 155 1.35 -19.23 17.23
N GLU A 156 2.65 -19.17 17.43
CA GLU A 156 3.27 -19.10 18.78
C GLU A 156 3.07 -17.76 19.49
N GLY A 157 2.83 -16.69 18.73
CA GLY A 157 2.62 -15.33 19.28
C GLY A 157 1.15 -14.97 19.50
N LEU A 158 0.20 -15.80 19.06
CA LEU A 158 -1.24 -15.53 19.22
C LEU A 158 -1.74 -15.98 20.58
N SER A 159 -1.61 -15.10 21.60
CA SER A 159 -2.37 -15.24 22.85
C SER A 159 -3.78 -14.71 22.70
N THR A 160 -4.69 -15.12 23.58
CA THR A 160 -6.07 -14.60 23.62
C THR A 160 -6.10 -13.09 23.74
N GLU A 161 -5.21 -12.50 24.55
CA GLU A 161 -5.10 -11.04 24.71
C GLU A 161 -4.75 -10.35 23.38
N VAL A 162 -3.81 -10.89 22.63
CA VAL A 162 -3.40 -10.36 21.32
C VAL A 162 -4.56 -10.45 20.33
N VAL A 163 -5.25 -11.59 20.28
CA VAL A 163 -6.41 -11.78 19.41
C VAL A 163 -7.52 -10.80 19.78
N SER A 164 -7.83 -10.65 21.08
CA SER A 164 -8.85 -9.71 21.56
C SER A 164 -8.52 -8.27 21.18
N LYS A 165 -7.27 -7.82 21.30
CA LYS A 165 -6.86 -6.48 20.84
C LYS A 165 -7.09 -6.29 19.35
N ILE A 166 -6.81 -7.30 18.52
CA ILE A 166 -7.02 -7.25 17.06
C ILE A 166 -8.53 -7.19 16.76
N THR A 167 -9.33 -8.04 17.41
CA THR A 167 -10.77 -8.12 17.15
C THR A 167 -11.52 -6.89 17.64
N ASN A 168 -11.13 -6.31 18.78
CA ASN A 168 -11.71 -5.09 19.32
C ASN A 168 -11.45 -3.84 18.45
N ALA A 169 -10.44 -3.89 17.56
CA ALA A 169 -10.19 -2.84 16.58
C ALA A 169 -11.13 -2.90 15.36
N LEU A 170 -11.96 -3.95 15.26
CA LEU A 170 -12.87 -4.21 14.15
C LEU A 170 -14.33 -4.05 14.59
N SER A 171 -15.17 -3.58 13.66
CA SER A 171 -16.63 -3.63 13.85
C SER A 171 -17.16 -5.06 13.72
N SER A 172 -18.41 -5.29 14.14
CA SER A 172 -19.07 -6.60 14.00
C SER A 172 -19.11 -7.08 12.55
N GLU A 173 -19.39 -6.19 11.59
CA GLU A 173 -19.36 -6.51 10.15
C GLU A 173 -17.95 -6.86 9.66
N GLU A 174 -16.94 -6.15 10.15
CA GLU A 174 -15.54 -6.41 9.81
C GLU A 174 -15.07 -7.74 10.37
N LEU A 175 -15.52 -8.12 11.57
CA LEU A 175 -15.26 -9.44 12.17
C LEU A 175 -15.87 -10.58 11.35
N ILE A 176 -17.10 -10.43 10.88
CA ILE A 176 -17.73 -11.40 9.97
C ILE A 176 -16.88 -11.57 8.70
N LYS A 177 -16.44 -10.47 8.10
CA LYS A 177 -15.57 -10.50 6.92
C LYS A 177 -14.22 -11.15 7.22
N LEU A 178 -13.63 -10.90 8.38
CA LEU A 178 -12.38 -11.53 8.80
C LEU A 178 -12.54 -13.05 8.91
N ARG A 179 -13.59 -13.52 9.58
CA ARG A 179 -13.89 -14.96 9.72
C ARG A 179 -14.17 -15.65 8.38
N ALA A 180 -14.71 -14.93 7.40
CA ALA A 180 -14.94 -15.43 6.04
C ALA A 180 -13.65 -15.51 5.19
N CYS A 181 -12.54 -14.89 5.61
CA CYS A 181 -11.26 -14.97 4.91
C CYS A 181 -10.71 -16.40 4.90
N LYS A 182 -10.00 -16.75 3.82
CA LYS A 182 -9.21 -17.98 3.78
C LYS A 182 -7.99 -17.80 4.69
N MET A 183 -7.87 -18.66 5.70
CA MET A 183 -6.78 -18.61 6.69
C MET A 183 -6.45 -20.03 7.18
N PRO A 184 -5.24 -20.24 7.74
CA PRO A 184 -4.87 -21.50 8.38
C PRO A 184 -5.78 -21.83 9.56
N GLU A 185 -5.95 -23.13 9.85
CA GLU A 185 -6.83 -23.59 10.93
C GLU A 185 -6.43 -23.05 12.31
N TRP A 186 -5.13 -23.01 12.61
CA TRP A 186 -4.64 -22.46 13.89
C TRP A 186 -5.09 -21.01 14.12
N MET A 187 -5.18 -20.22 13.05
CA MET A 187 -5.65 -18.82 13.12
C MET A 187 -7.16 -18.76 13.35
N ARG A 188 -7.91 -19.62 12.68
CA ARG A 188 -9.36 -19.77 12.85
C ARG A 188 -9.71 -20.18 14.28
N SER A 189 -9.02 -21.19 14.83
CA SER A 189 -9.19 -21.64 16.20
C SER A 189 -8.90 -20.53 17.21
N ALA A 190 -7.80 -19.75 17.02
CA ALA A 190 -7.50 -18.63 17.89
C ALA A 190 -8.59 -17.54 17.89
N LEU A 191 -9.17 -17.22 16.73
CA LEU A 191 -10.28 -16.27 16.61
C LEU A 191 -11.57 -16.79 17.27
N SER A 192 -11.81 -18.12 17.24
CA SER A 192 -12.99 -18.74 17.88
C SER A 192 -12.86 -18.76 19.41
N LEU A 193 -11.68 -19.12 19.92
CA LEU A 193 -11.41 -19.13 21.37
C LEU A 193 -11.59 -17.73 22.00
N ALA A 194 -11.02 -16.70 21.37
CA ALA A 194 -11.15 -15.33 21.86
C ALA A 194 -12.61 -14.84 21.83
N ALA A 195 -13.46 -15.32 20.92
CA ALA A 195 -14.88 -15.00 20.90
C ALA A 195 -15.63 -15.65 22.06
N MET A 196 -15.33 -16.92 22.38
CA MET A 196 -15.98 -17.63 23.49
C MET A 196 -15.64 -17.00 24.85
N GLU A 197 -14.40 -16.55 25.05
CA GLU A 197 -13.98 -15.87 26.28
C GLU A 197 -14.61 -14.47 26.42
N ALA A 198 -14.87 -13.78 25.31
CA ALA A 198 -15.56 -12.49 25.33
C ALA A 198 -17.07 -12.61 25.71
N GLU A 199 -17.68 -13.76 25.42
CA GLU A 199 -19.08 -14.06 25.75
C GLU A 199 -19.25 -14.59 27.19
N CYS A 200 -18.17 -15.05 27.82
CA CYS A 200 -18.19 -15.57 29.20
C CYS A 200 -17.24 -14.74 30.10
N PRO A 201 -17.65 -13.54 30.58
CA PRO A 201 -16.79 -12.78 31.48
C PRO A 201 -16.61 -13.60 32.76
N SER A 202 -15.36 -13.92 33.09
CA SER A 202 -15.02 -14.59 34.35
C SER A 202 -15.66 -13.87 35.53
N PRO A 203 -16.26 -14.56 36.50
CA PRO A 203 -16.79 -13.92 37.70
C PRO A 203 -15.65 -13.21 38.41
N THR A 204 -15.78 -11.90 38.56
CA THR A 204 -14.89 -11.05 39.35
C THR A 204 -14.71 -11.67 40.71
N SER A 205 -13.51 -12.17 41.02
CA SER A 205 -13.14 -12.54 42.38
C SER A 205 -13.19 -11.28 43.24
N ILE A 206 -14.13 -11.28 44.18
CA ILE A 206 -14.29 -10.30 45.26
C ILE A 206 -13.12 -10.41 46.22
#